data_ea4752bff188dd8d70be07214436a750
#
_entry.id   ea4752bff188dd8d70be07214436a750
#
_cell.length_a   1.000
_cell.length_b   1.000
_cell.length_c   1.000
_cell.angle_alpha   90.00
_cell.angle_beta   90.00
_cell.angle_gamma   90.00
#
_symmetry.space_group_name_H-M   'P 1'
#
loop_
_entity.id
_entity.type
_entity.pdbx_description
1 polymer ?
#
loop_
_entity_poly.entity_id
_entity_poly.type
_entity_poly.pdbx_seq_one_letter_code
_entity_poly.pdbx_strand_id
1 'polypeptide(L)'
;MLSCVFQVQNDLEIKHKIKAQALLYPTLQIIDSYLPSLRESENGIFITREIAIKLLSLYLSEDETLPEAMRRNQYMPVESRHLFKFVNWSILLPKKYRKDHVYTEPILGRTNYSLPALTDVRVSPLLASDSQLENLPLTYVLTCQYDILRDDGLMYVSRLQNVGVQVTHDHIEDGFHGALSYMTPPLYLHLSARIRDMYIGWLDNNL
;
A
#
# COMPACT_ATOMS: atom_id res chain seq x y z
N MET A 1 -5.21 2.23 9.48
CA MET A 1 -4.46 3.34 10.11
C MET A 1 -4.43 4.59 9.24
N LEU A 2 -4.09 4.55 7.96
CA LEU A 2 -4.15 5.71 7.05
C LEU A 2 -5.56 6.30 6.90
N SER A 3 -6.61 5.48 6.93
CA SER A 3 -7.98 5.98 6.90
C SER A 3 -8.26 6.95 8.04
N CYS A 4 -7.66 6.74 9.21
CA CYS A 4 -7.78 7.66 10.34
C CYS A 4 -7.14 9.01 10.05
N VAL A 5 -5.98 9.05 9.40
CA VAL A 5 -5.28 10.32 9.10
C VAL A 5 -6.09 11.16 8.13
N PHE A 6 -6.66 10.57 7.07
CA PHE A 6 -7.53 11.30 6.14
C PHE A 6 -8.86 11.74 6.77
N GLN A 7 -9.41 10.98 7.70
CA GLN A 7 -10.61 11.37 8.45
C GLN A 7 -10.31 12.56 9.36
N VAL A 8 -9.18 12.52 10.05
CA VAL A 8 -8.77 13.54 11.02
C VAL A 8 -8.31 14.83 10.34
N GLN A 9 -7.80 14.79 9.12
CA GLN A 9 -7.45 16.00 8.36
C GLN A 9 -8.64 16.95 8.15
N ASN A 10 -9.86 16.42 8.13
CA ASN A 10 -11.10 17.20 8.02
C ASN A 10 -11.65 17.66 9.37
N ASP A 11 -11.08 17.21 10.49
CA ASP A 11 -11.45 17.59 11.83
C ASP A 11 -10.54 18.72 12.31
N LEU A 12 -11.10 19.92 12.40
CA LEU A 12 -10.36 21.15 12.78
C LEU A 12 -9.75 21.08 14.19
N GLU A 13 -10.32 20.28 15.08
CA GLU A 13 -9.82 20.15 16.46
C GLU A 13 -8.63 19.17 16.55
N ILE A 14 -8.59 18.16 15.71
CA ILE A 14 -7.61 17.07 15.78
C ILE A 14 -6.49 17.24 14.74
N LYS A 15 -6.76 17.89 13.62
CA LYS A 15 -5.80 18.11 12.50
C LYS A 15 -4.41 18.57 12.96
N HIS A 16 -4.37 19.48 13.94
CA HIS A 16 -3.10 20.04 14.45
C HIS A 16 -2.44 19.20 15.55
N LYS A 17 -3.04 18.07 15.95
CA LYS A 17 -2.51 17.21 17.02
C LYS A 17 -1.70 16.03 16.50
N ILE A 18 -1.84 15.68 15.19
CA ILE A 18 -1.06 14.61 14.60
C ILE A 18 0.29 15.18 14.13
N LYS A 19 1.35 14.81 14.84
CA LYS A 19 2.71 15.24 14.52
C LYS A 19 3.34 14.43 13.40
N ALA A 20 3.08 13.13 13.39
CA ALA A 20 3.65 12.21 12.41
C ALA A 20 2.73 11.03 12.14
N GLN A 21 2.95 10.36 11.02
CA GLN A 21 2.39 9.03 10.71
C GLN A 21 3.50 8.04 10.40
N ALA A 22 3.33 6.78 10.81
CA ALA A 22 4.27 5.71 10.51
C ALA A 22 3.53 4.52 9.90
N LEU A 23 4.02 4.05 8.77
CA LEU A 23 3.43 3.01 7.94
C LEU A 23 4.43 1.87 7.77
N LEU A 24 4.12 0.74 8.36
CA LEU A 24 4.94 -0.46 8.25
C LEU A 24 4.27 -1.42 7.25
N TYR A 25 4.92 -1.66 6.10
CA TYR A 25 4.44 -2.48 4.99
C TYR A 25 2.93 -2.31 4.71
N PRO A 26 2.50 -1.09 4.36
CA PRO A 26 1.09 -0.74 4.27
C PRO A 26 0.42 -1.24 2.98
N THR A 27 -0.87 -1.63 3.08
CA THR A 27 -1.78 -1.73 1.93
C THR A 27 -2.32 -0.34 1.64
N LEU A 28 -2.16 0.16 0.42
CA LEU A 28 -2.51 1.55 0.08
C LEU A 28 -3.39 1.69 -1.16
N GLN A 29 -3.66 0.61 -1.86
CA GLN A 29 -4.61 0.55 -2.96
C GLN A 29 -5.15 -0.87 -3.15
N ILE A 30 -6.32 -0.96 -3.73
CA ILE A 30 -6.99 -2.23 -4.06
C ILE A 30 -7.61 -2.19 -5.47
N ILE A 31 -7.21 -1.25 -6.33
CA ILE A 31 -7.80 -1.07 -7.66
C ILE A 31 -6.99 -1.73 -8.78
N ASP A 32 -5.71 -2.00 -8.54
CA ASP A 32 -4.83 -2.71 -9.48
C ASP A 32 -4.19 -3.92 -8.79
N SER A 33 -4.53 -5.11 -9.27
CA SER A 33 -4.00 -6.38 -8.75
C SER A 33 -2.81 -6.91 -9.57
N TYR A 34 -2.22 -6.08 -10.47
CA TYR A 34 -1.11 -6.48 -11.36
C TYR A 34 0.19 -5.74 -11.10
N LEU A 35 0.40 -5.25 -9.87
CA LEU A 35 1.69 -4.69 -9.46
C LEU A 35 2.82 -5.71 -9.56
N PRO A 36 4.07 -5.29 -9.85
CA PRO A 36 5.22 -6.17 -9.88
C PRO A 36 5.38 -7.03 -8.62
N SER A 37 5.26 -6.43 -7.40
CA SER A 37 5.36 -7.18 -6.15
C SER A 37 4.28 -8.25 -5.99
N LEU A 38 3.06 -8.00 -6.45
CA LEU A 38 1.97 -8.98 -6.46
C LEU A 38 2.27 -10.16 -7.39
N ARG A 39 2.81 -9.88 -8.58
CA ARG A 39 3.17 -10.89 -9.59
C ARG A 39 4.39 -11.70 -9.15
N GLU A 40 5.38 -11.07 -8.52
CA GLU A 40 6.55 -11.75 -7.94
C GLU A 40 6.14 -12.68 -6.79
N SER A 41 5.03 -12.42 -6.12
CA SER A 41 4.52 -13.20 -4.99
C SER A 41 3.52 -14.30 -5.38
N GLU A 42 3.39 -14.66 -6.66
CA GLU A 42 2.49 -15.75 -7.07
C GLU A 42 2.80 -17.07 -6.34
N ASN A 43 4.10 -17.36 -6.12
CA ASN A 43 4.59 -18.51 -5.37
C ASN A 43 5.33 -18.07 -4.08
N GLY A 44 4.90 -16.98 -3.46
CA GLY A 44 5.52 -16.43 -2.26
C GLY A 44 5.48 -17.37 -1.06
N ILE A 45 6.50 -17.29 -0.20
CA ILE A 45 6.63 -18.18 0.97
C ILE A 45 5.63 -17.81 2.09
N PHE A 46 5.33 -16.51 2.26
CA PHE A 46 4.51 -16.03 3.38
C PHE A 46 3.08 -15.71 2.95
N ILE A 47 2.90 -14.67 2.13
CA ILE A 47 1.60 -14.30 1.59
C ILE A 47 1.70 -14.36 0.06
N THR A 48 0.95 -15.27 -0.53
CA THR A 48 0.85 -15.37 -1.99
C THR A 48 -0.17 -14.37 -2.53
N ARG A 49 -0.06 -14.04 -3.82
CA ARG A 49 -1.06 -13.23 -4.52
C ARG A 49 -2.48 -13.79 -4.36
N GLU A 50 -2.63 -15.11 -4.41
CA GLU A 50 -3.93 -15.77 -4.23
C GLU A 50 -4.53 -15.54 -2.84
N ILE A 51 -3.71 -15.66 -1.78
CA ILE A 51 -4.15 -15.38 -0.41
C ILE A 51 -4.56 -13.91 -0.27
N ALA A 52 -3.76 -12.97 -0.81
CA ALA A 52 -4.07 -11.55 -0.74
C ALA A 52 -5.39 -11.21 -1.45
N ILE A 53 -5.60 -11.73 -2.67
CA ILE A 53 -6.85 -11.56 -3.41
C ILE A 53 -8.03 -12.10 -2.60
N LYS A 54 -7.91 -13.30 -2.03
CA LYS A 54 -8.96 -13.89 -1.20
C LYS A 54 -9.30 -13.03 0.01
N LEU A 55 -8.29 -12.55 0.74
CA LEU A 55 -8.51 -11.70 1.92
C LEU A 55 -9.17 -10.37 1.55
N LEU A 56 -8.69 -9.72 0.47
CA LEU A 56 -9.26 -8.47 -0.01
C LEU A 56 -10.68 -8.64 -0.52
N SER A 57 -10.97 -9.70 -1.27
CA SER A 57 -12.34 -9.95 -1.76
C SER A 57 -13.33 -10.17 -0.63
N LEU A 58 -12.96 -10.94 0.40
CA LEU A 58 -13.78 -11.15 1.60
C LEU A 58 -14.04 -9.86 2.39
N TYR A 59 -13.07 -8.95 2.39
CA TYR A 59 -13.23 -7.64 3.01
C TYR A 59 -14.21 -6.73 2.24
N LEU A 60 -14.24 -6.86 0.91
CA LEU A 60 -15.00 -5.99 0.02
C LEU A 60 -16.44 -6.46 -0.22
N SER A 61 -16.65 -7.75 -0.32
CA SER A 61 -17.92 -8.33 -0.75
C SER A 61 -18.03 -9.82 -0.44
N GLU A 62 -19.27 -10.28 -0.28
CA GLU A 62 -19.58 -11.71 -0.22
C GLU A 62 -19.75 -12.35 -1.62
N ASP A 63 -19.55 -11.58 -2.70
CA ASP A 63 -19.65 -12.07 -4.07
C ASP A 63 -18.49 -13.01 -4.41
N GLU A 64 -18.81 -14.30 -4.56
CA GLU A 64 -17.85 -15.36 -4.85
C GLU A 64 -17.14 -15.21 -6.22
N THR A 65 -17.63 -14.35 -7.11
CA THR A 65 -17.01 -14.10 -8.42
C THR A 65 -15.93 -13.02 -8.36
N LEU A 66 -15.93 -12.20 -7.31
CA LEU A 66 -14.97 -11.09 -7.15
C LEU A 66 -13.50 -11.56 -7.12
N PRO A 67 -13.13 -12.65 -6.42
CA PRO A 67 -11.74 -13.13 -6.43
C PRO A 67 -11.22 -13.42 -7.83
N GLU A 68 -12.03 -14.03 -8.70
CA GLU A 68 -11.63 -14.33 -10.08
C GLU A 68 -11.49 -13.06 -10.93
N ALA A 69 -12.39 -12.11 -10.77
CA ALA A 69 -12.28 -10.82 -11.44
C ALA A 69 -11.05 -10.02 -10.98
N MET A 70 -10.72 -10.07 -9.69
CA MET A 70 -9.48 -9.48 -9.14
C MET A 70 -8.24 -10.18 -9.68
N ARG A 71 -8.26 -11.50 -9.76
CA ARG A 71 -7.15 -12.31 -10.31
C ARG A 71 -6.83 -11.94 -11.76
N ARG A 72 -7.86 -11.59 -12.54
CA ARG A 72 -7.75 -11.14 -13.94
C ARG A 72 -7.56 -9.63 -14.10
N ASN A 73 -7.56 -8.87 -13.01
CA ASN A 73 -7.52 -7.40 -13.02
C ASN A 73 -8.67 -6.78 -13.84
N GLN A 74 -9.91 -7.28 -13.67
CA GLN A 74 -11.09 -6.97 -14.50
C GLN A 74 -12.31 -6.56 -13.66
N TYR A 75 -12.13 -6.11 -12.44
CA TYR A 75 -13.20 -5.82 -11.48
C TYR A 75 -13.56 -4.34 -11.35
N MET A 76 -12.81 -3.46 -12.00
CA MET A 76 -13.04 -2.02 -11.89
C MET A 76 -14.04 -1.50 -12.93
N PRO A 77 -14.95 -0.58 -12.55
CA PRO A 77 -15.90 0.05 -13.47
C PRO A 77 -15.20 1.05 -14.40
N VAL A 78 -15.84 1.36 -15.54
CA VAL A 78 -15.27 2.27 -16.56
C VAL A 78 -15.04 3.68 -15.99
N GLU A 79 -15.91 4.13 -15.11
CA GLU A 79 -15.87 5.45 -14.48
C GLU A 79 -14.60 5.67 -13.64
N SER A 80 -13.99 4.59 -13.16
CA SER A 80 -12.77 4.62 -12.35
C SER A 80 -11.48 4.87 -13.16
N ARG A 81 -11.55 4.90 -14.49
CA ARG A 81 -10.38 5.08 -15.38
C ARG A 81 -9.44 6.20 -14.92
N HIS A 82 -10.01 7.34 -14.54
CA HIS A 82 -9.25 8.51 -14.12
C HIS A 82 -8.41 8.32 -12.85
N LEU A 83 -8.70 7.28 -12.05
CA LEU A 83 -7.99 6.97 -10.80
C LEU A 83 -6.66 6.23 -11.04
N PHE A 84 -6.54 5.51 -12.16
CA PHE A 84 -5.34 4.70 -12.43
C PHE A 84 -4.05 5.52 -12.62
N LYS A 85 -4.17 6.82 -12.88
CA LYS A 85 -3.01 7.74 -12.87
C LYS A 85 -2.31 7.79 -11.51
N PHE A 86 -3.06 7.56 -10.41
CA PHE A 86 -2.55 7.61 -9.04
C PHE A 86 -1.83 6.32 -8.60
N VAL A 87 -2.03 5.22 -9.34
CA VAL A 87 -1.43 3.90 -9.08
C VAL A 87 -0.62 3.39 -10.27
N ASN A 88 -0.29 4.26 -11.22
CA ASN A 88 0.53 3.88 -12.37
C ASN A 88 1.96 3.58 -11.93
N TRP A 89 2.21 2.32 -11.62
CA TRP A 89 3.50 1.85 -11.14
C TRP A 89 4.63 1.99 -12.18
N SER A 90 4.33 2.10 -13.47
CA SER A 90 5.37 2.32 -14.49
C SER A 90 6.04 3.71 -14.37
N ILE A 91 5.35 4.65 -13.74
CA ILE A 91 5.84 6.02 -13.49
C ILE A 91 6.32 6.14 -12.04
N LEU A 92 5.57 5.61 -11.09
CA LEU A 92 5.77 5.83 -9.65
C LEU A 92 6.85 4.94 -9.04
N LEU A 93 7.09 3.74 -9.59
CA LEU A 93 8.13 2.85 -9.07
C LEU A 93 9.50 3.16 -9.66
N PRO A 94 10.58 3.12 -8.87
CA PRO A 94 11.94 3.09 -9.37
C PRO A 94 12.17 1.91 -10.32
N LYS A 95 13.02 2.10 -11.34
CA LYS A 95 13.28 1.10 -12.39
C LYS A 95 13.65 -0.28 -11.83
N LYS A 96 14.43 -0.34 -10.75
CA LYS A 96 14.89 -1.60 -10.12
C LYS A 96 13.74 -2.51 -9.65
N TYR A 97 12.58 -1.92 -9.27
CA TYR A 97 11.42 -2.67 -8.78
C TYR A 97 10.43 -3.03 -9.90
N ARG A 98 10.52 -2.35 -11.04
CA ARG A 98 9.71 -2.69 -12.23
C ARG A 98 10.22 -3.94 -12.93
N LYS A 99 11.56 -4.21 -12.84
CA LYS A 99 12.24 -5.34 -13.50
C LYS A 99 11.82 -5.42 -14.98
N ASP A 100 11.44 -6.62 -15.43
CA ASP A 100 10.98 -6.90 -16.80
C ASP A 100 9.44 -6.83 -16.93
N HIS A 101 8.74 -6.36 -15.89
CA HIS A 101 7.29 -6.23 -15.94
C HIS A 101 6.87 -5.07 -16.85
N VAL A 102 5.96 -5.37 -17.77
CA VAL A 102 5.34 -4.37 -18.65
C VAL A 102 4.03 -3.90 -18.02
N TYR A 103 3.86 -2.59 -17.95
CA TYR A 103 2.60 -2.01 -17.47
C TYR A 103 1.47 -2.25 -18.48
N THR A 104 0.38 -2.76 -17.97
CA THR A 104 -0.87 -2.91 -18.73
C THR A 104 -1.99 -2.30 -17.89
N GLU A 105 -2.78 -1.43 -18.49
CA GLU A 105 -3.97 -0.90 -17.81
C GLU A 105 -4.95 -2.04 -17.49
N PRO A 106 -5.61 -1.99 -16.31
CA PRO A 106 -6.70 -2.90 -15.99
C PRO A 106 -7.81 -2.86 -17.03
N ILE A 107 -8.45 -3.99 -17.26
CA ILE A 107 -9.60 -4.08 -18.17
C ILE A 107 -10.84 -3.64 -17.41
N LEU A 108 -11.40 -2.49 -17.81
CA LEU A 108 -12.55 -1.86 -17.14
C LEU A 108 -13.88 -2.31 -17.72
N GLY A 109 -14.93 -2.29 -16.89
CA GLY A 109 -16.30 -2.51 -17.30
C GLY A 109 -16.64 -3.94 -17.71
N ARG A 110 -15.83 -4.93 -17.31
CA ARG A 110 -16.11 -6.36 -17.56
C ARG A 110 -17.11 -6.95 -16.56
N THR A 111 -17.24 -6.31 -15.40
CA THR A 111 -18.10 -6.73 -14.31
C THR A 111 -18.87 -5.53 -13.77
N ASN A 112 -20.07 -5.77 -13.24
CA ASN A 112 -20.93 -4.72 -12.70
C ASN A 112 -20.82 -4.64 -11.16
N TYR A 113 -19.61 -4.76 -10.61
CA TYR A 113 -19.44 -4.56 -9.19
C TYR A 113 -19.67 -3.08 -8.83
N SER A 114 -20.69 -2.84 -8.02
CA SER A 114 -20.93 -1.53 -7.39
C SER A 114 -20.38 -1.58 -5.97
N LEU A 115 -19.06 -1.44 -5.85
CA LEU A 115 -18.34 -1.49 -4.59
C LEU A 115 -17.71 -0.13 -4.31
N PRO A 116 -18.42 0.79 -3.60
CA PRO A 116 -17.90 2.14 -3.30
C PRO A 116 -16.54 2.11 -2.58
N ALA A 117 -16.28 1.05 -1.80
CA ALA A 117 -15.01 0.87 -1.09
C ALA A 117 -13.78 0.82 -2.02
N LEU A 118 -13.94 0.35 -3.28
CA LEU A 118 -12.83 0.25 -4.23
C LEU A 118 -12.19 1.62 -4.52
N THR A 119 -12.99 2.69 -4.54
CA THR A 119 -12.54 4.04 -4.90
C THR A 119 -12.47 4.99 -3.69
N ASP A 120 -12.75 4.49 -2.49
CA ASP A 120 -12.70 5.28 -1.27
C ASP A 120 -11.22 5.45 -0.82
N VAL A 121 -10.78 6.70 -0.69
CA VAL A 121 -9.42 7.03 -0.24
C VAL A 121 -9.09 6.51 1.16
N ARG A 122 -10.11 6.19 1.98
CA ARG A 122 -9.92 5.57 3.30
C ARG A 122 -9.52 4.10 3.19
N VAL A 123 -9.86 3.45 2.09
CA VAL A 123 -9.51 2.05 1.77
C VAL A 123 -8.31 2.01 0.83
N SER A 124 -8.24 2.94 -0.12
CA SER A 124 -7.17 3.07 -1.11
C SER A 124 -6.48 4.45 -1.00
N PRO A 125 -5.65 4.70 0.02
CA PRO A 125 -5.01 6.00 0.24
C PRO A 125 -4.17 6.53 -0.93
N LEU A 126 -3.65 5.65 -1.77
CA LEU A 126 -2.97 6.05 -3.02
C LEU A 126 -3.89 6.79 -4.00
N LEU A 127 -5.21 6.73 -3.84
CA LEU A 127 -6.15 7.46 -4.70
C LEU A 127 -6.39 8.91 -4.26
N ALA A 128 -5.84 9.32 -3.12
CA ALA A 128 -5.96 10.70 -2.64
C ALA A 128 -5.38 11.66 -3.66
N SER A 129 -6.02 12.83 -3.81
CA SER A 129 -5.51 13.92 -4.66
C SER A 129 -4.20 14.50 -4.07
N ASP A 130 -3.42 15.16 -4.90
CA ASP A 130 -2.18 15.79 -4.45
C ASP A 130 -2.45 16.84 -3.36
N SER A 131 -3.55 17.60 -3.47
CA SER A 131 -3.99 18.55 -2.44
C SER A 131 -4.37 17.91 -1.10
N GLN A 132 -4.78 16.66 -1.08
CA GLN A 132 -5.01 15.90 0.15
C GLN A 132 -3.69 15.38 0.73
N LEU A 133 -2.76 14.93 -0.13
CA LEU A 133 -1.47 14.40 0.29
C LEU A 133 -0.54 15.48 0.82
N GLU A 134 -0.46 16.66 0.21
CA GLU A 134 0.44 17.77 0.60
C GLU A 134 0.24 18.27 2.05
N ASN A 135 -0.94 17.98 2.62
CA ASN A 135 -1.28 18.35 4.00
C ASN A 135 -0.98 17.25 5.03
N LEU A 136 -0.36 16.14 4.61
CA LEU A 136 -0.03 15.05 5.51
C LEU A 136 1.15 15.43 6.43
N PRO A 137 1.16 14.91 7.67
CA PRO A 137 2.25 15.18 8.60
C PRO A 137 3.54 14.48 8.17
N LEU A 138 4.63 14.75 8.90
CA LEU A 138 5.86 13.99 8.81
C LEU A 138 5.56 12.49 8.71
N THR A 139 6.12 11.82 7.69
CA THR A 139 5.75 10.45 7.36
C THR A 139 6.95 9.52 7.38
N TYR A 140 6.79 8.40 8.08
CA TYR A 140 7.70 7.26 8.00
C TYR A 140 7.05 6.13 7.21
N VAL A 141 7.78 5.55 6.26
CA VAL A 141 7.32 4.38 5.50
C VAL A 141 8.41 3.30 5.55
N LEU A 142 8.03 2.10 5.95
CA LEU A 142 8.90 0.92 5.88
C LEU A 142 8.34 -0.04 4.85
N THR A 143 9.19 -0.47 3.92
CA THR A 143 8.89 -1.49 2.91
C THR A 143 9.86 -2.65 2.99
N CYS A 144 9.44 -3.83 2.57
CA CYS A 144 10.27 -5.03 2.55
C CYS A 144 10.40 -5.57 1.12
N GLN A 145 11.59 -6.10 0.76
CA GLN A 145 11.87 -6.61 -0.58
C GLN A 145 10.96 -7.77 -0.97
N TYR A 146 10.72 -8.71 -0.04
CA TYR A 146 9.91 -9.91 -0.26
C TYR A 146 8.48 -9.74 0.28
N ASP A 147 7.92 -8.54 0.06
CA ASP A 147 6.57 -8.19 0.50
C ASP A 147 5.68 -7.94 -0.70
N ILE A 148 4.52 -8.59 -0.70
CA ILE A 148 3.47 -8.40 -1.71
C ILE A 148 2.97 -6.95 -1.78
N LEU A 149 3.07 -6.19 -0.68
CA LEU A 149 2.67 -4.78 -0.56
C LEU A 149 3.82 -3.80 -0.76
N ARG A 150 5.03 -4.29 -1.14
CA ARG A 150 6.21 -3.47 -1.38
C ARG A 150 5.91 -2.27 -2.29
N ASP A 151 5.27 -2.54 -3.41
CA ASP A 151 5.06 -1.54 -4.45
C ASP A 151 4.05 -0.48 -4.04
N ASP A 152 3.05 -0.82 -3.23
CA ASP A 152 2.13 0.14 -2.62
C ASP A 152 2.90 1.18 -1.80
N GLY A 153 3.79 0.72 -0.91
CA GLY A 153 4.62 1.59 -0.08
C GLY A 153 5.55 2.47 -0.91
N LEU A 154 6.21 1.90 -1.92
CA LEU A 154 7.13 2.65 -2.80
C LEU A 154 6.41 3.71 -3.63
N MET A 155 5.25 3.40 -4.19
CA MET A 155 4.43 4.37 -4.92
C MET A 155 3.96 5.51 -4.02
N TYR A 156 3.59 5.19 -2.78
CA TYR A 156 3.15 6.19 -1.82
C TYR A 156 4.29 7.14 -1.45
N VAL A 157 5.48 6.61 -1.16
CA VAL A 157 6.69 7.42 -0.94
C VAL A 157 6.92 8.36 -2.11
N SER A 158 6.88 7.86 -3.35
CA SER A 158 7.04 8.68 -4.56
C SER A 158 6.00 9.79 -4.63
N ARG A 159 4.72 9.49 -4.36
CA ARG A 159 3.65 10.49 -4.40
C ARG A 159 3.79 11.56 -3.33
N LEU A 160 4.13 11.16 -2.10
CA LEU A 160 4.34 12.11 -0.99
C LEU A 160 5.52 13.05 -1.27
N GLN A 161 6.63 12.51 -1.76
CA GLN A 161 7.80 13.31 -2.14
C GLN A 161 7.48 14.31 -3.26
N ASN A 162 6.68 13.89 -4.25
CA ASN A 162 6.27 14.76 -5.37
C ASN A 162 5.44 15.96 -4.91
N VAL A 163 4.71 15.85 -3.81
CA VAL A 163 3.91 16.95 -3.24
C VAL A 163 4.60 17.66 -2.07
N GLY A 164 5.87 17.36 -1.82
CA GLY A 164 6.69 18.07 -0.82
C GLY A 164 6.50 17.63 0.63
N VAL A 165 5.83 16.50 0.90
CA VAL A 165 5.74 15.95 2.25
C VAL A 165 7.10 15.42 2.69
N GLN A 166 7.48 15.70 3.93
CA GLN A 166 8.70 15.15 4.52
C GLN A 166 8.51 13.66 4.80
N VAL A 167 9.27 12.81 4.08
CA VAL A 167 9.17 11.35 4.17
C VAL A 167 10.52 10.74 4.51
N THR A 168 10.56 9.92 5.56
CA THR A 168 11.63 8.97 5.82
C THR A 168 11.20 7.60 5.30
N HIS A 169 12.01 7.00 4.43
CA HIS A 169 11.71 5.69 3.85
C HIS A 169 12.84 4.70 4.13
N ASP A 170 12.50 3.64 4.86
CA ASP A 170 13.38 2.50 5.06
C ASP A 170 12.93 1.30 4.22
N HIS A 171 13.86 0.78 3.42
CA HIS A 171 13.64 -0.44 2.63
C HIS A 171 14.49 -1.59 3.17
N ILE A 172 13.84 -2.69 3.52
CA ILE A 172 14.48 -3.86 4.13
C ILE A 172 14.69 -4.92 3.05
N GLU A 173 15.93 -5.02 2.54
CA GLU A 173 16.29 -5.90 1.40
C GLU A 173 16.11 -7.40 1.70
N ASP A 174 16.24 -7.83 2.95
CA ASP A 174 15.99 -9.21 3.42
C ASP A 174 14.65 -9.34 4.16
N GLY A 175 13.79 -8.31 4.08
CA GLY A 175 12.51 -8.25 4.78
C GLY A 175 11.36 -8.86 4.01
N PHE A 176 10.33 -9.29 4.73
CA PHE A 176 9.08 -9.84 4.23
C PHE A 176 7.89 -9.25 5.00
N HIS A 177 6.66 -9.47 4.48
CA HIS A 177 5.45 -8.95 5.12
C HIS A 177 5.27 -9.51 6.53
N GLY A 178 5.04 -8.63 7.51
CA GLY A 178 4.84 -9.04 8.91
C GLY A 178 6.12 -9.41 9.67
N ALA A 179 7.31 -9.17 9.12
CA ALA A 179 8.58 -9.54 9.75
C ALA A 179 8.71 -9.04 11.20
N LEU A 180 8.13 -7.87 11.53
CA LEU A 180 8.16 -7.31 12.89
C LEU A 180 7.45 -8.18 13.94
N SER A 181 6.57 -9.09 13.52
CA SER A 181 5.81 -9.95 14.44
C SER A 181 6.65 -11.07 15.09
N TYR A 182 7.87 -11.32 14.59
CA TYR A 182 8.71 -12.43 15.05
C TYR A 182 9.75 -11.98 16.09
N MET A 183 9.28 -11.33 17.17
CA MET A 183 10.13 -10.82 18.27
C MET A 183 10.05 -11.64 19.56
N THR A 184 9.23 -12.70 19.57
CA THR A 184 9.00 -13.52 20.77
C THR A 184 9.04 -15.01 20.43
N PRO A 185 9.42 -15.89 21.39
CA PRO A 185 9.36 -17.32 21.19
C PRO A 185 7.98 -17.80 20.71
N PRO A 186 7.89 -18.87 19.90
CA PRO A 186 9.02 -19.76 19.53
C PRO A 186 9.87 -19.28 18.36
N LEU A 187 9.48 -18.19 17.68
CA LEU A 187 10.19 -17.67 16.51
C LEU A 187 10.74 -16.26 16.81
N TYR A 188 12.02 -16.18 17.06
CA TYR A 188 12.73 -14.91 17.17
C TYR A 188 13.63 -14.70 15.96
N LEU A 189 13.44 -13.57 15.26
CA LEU A 189 14.27 -13.18 14.13
C LEU A 189 15.08 -11.91 14.45
N HIS A 190 16.38 -11.94 14.18
CA HIS A 190 17.22 -10.73 14.27
C HIS A 190 16.74 -9.61 13.35
N LEU A 191 16.15 -9.97 12.21
CA LEU A 191 15.47 -9.05 11.30
C LEU A 191 14.40 -8.23 12.01
N SER A 192 13.56 -8.86 12.84
CA SER A 192 12.48 -8.19 13.58
C SER A 192 13.02 -7.17 14.57
N ALA A 193 14.10 -7.54 15.30
CA ALA A 193 14.78 -6.62 16.23
C ALA A 193 15.37 -5.42 15.46
N ARG A 194 16.04 -5.65 14.34
CA ARG A 194 16.59 -4.59 13.49
C ARG A 194 15.51 -3.63 12.99
N ILE A 195 14.39 -4.14 12.48
CA ILE A 195 13.25 -3.32 12.03
C ILE A 195 12.70 -2.47 13.18
N ARG A 196 12.52 -3.09 14.36
CA ARG A 196 12.06 -2.40 15.56
C ARG A 196 13.01 -1.25 15.93
N ASP A 197 14.30 -1.51 15.97
CA ASP A 197 15.30 -0.54 16.40
C ASP A 197 15.42 0.64 15.42
N MET A 198 15.30 0.38 14.11
CA MET A 198 15.20 1.42 13.09
C MET A 198 13.96 2.30 13.29
N TYR A 199 12.80 1.68 13.53
CA TYR A 199 11.56 2.41 13.76
C TYR A 199 11.59 3.23 15.06
N ILE A 200 12.09 2.66 16.17
CA ILE A 200 12.25 3.37 17.45
C ILE A 200 13.23 4.53 17.28
N GLY A 201 14.38 4.30 16.63
CA GLY A 201 15.35 5.37 16.36
C GLY A 201 14.75 6.51 15.55
N TRP A 202 13.86 6.23 14.59
CA TRP A 202 13.14 7.27 13.89
C TRP A 202 12.20 8.06 14.81
N LEU A 203 11.45 7.37 15.69
CA LEU A 203 10.56 8.02 16.67
C LEU A 203 11.36 8.95 17.60
N ASP A 204 12.44 8.46 18.17
CA ASP A 204 13.30 9.24 19.11
C ASP A 204 13.90 10.49 18.49
N ASN A 205 14.17 10.46 17.17
CA ASN A 205 14.76 11.59 16.45
C ASN A 205 13.73 12.60 15.92
N ASN A 206 12.44 12.27 15.91
CA ASN A 206 11.42 13.07 15.21
C ASN A 206 10.21 13.47 16.08
N LEU A 207 10.03 12.89 17.26
CA LEU A 207 8.92 13.17 18.17
C LEU A 207 9.37 13.64 19.53
#